data_a9c11182fdbd12a7f87b9a92503fdc0d
#
_entry.id   a9c11182fdbd12a7f87b9a92503fdc0d
#
_cell.length_a   1.000
_cell.length_b   1.000
_cell.length_c   1.000
_cell.angle_alpha   90.00
_cell.angle_beta   90.00
_cell.angle_gamma   90.00
#
_symmetry.space_group_name_H-M   'P 1'
#
loop_
_entity.id
_entity.type
_entity.pdbx_description
1 polymer ?
#
loop_
_entity_poly.entity_id
_entity_poly.type
_entity_poly.pdbx_seq_one_letter_code
_entity_poly.pdbx_strand_id
1 'polypeptide(L)'
;MGLQKGTIDIPREIVIERSPDEEQGVERPRKESYWKALIAVFTAGCAFMSDGYQQGIMTPINLVLKRAYPEYTSKYSTMVSNSNLVANIIGQIFFGLFVDRIGRKQGFTITTSFIIIGSVIAACSKGSTQIAMFWMLTIARGITGFGIGGEYPTSAASAMEAADEKLSNRKKLVPFILATNFPISFGLPFASCIFLIFLSIWGEDHLSGVWRSCFGFGAVFPTIIFYFRWRMDHAKMFKKNAIKRKVPYSLILKKYWKPLLGVSGVWFIMDFVIYPNNIFSSSVLSVVIPKASVKKTAEWLLLLGSFATFGACFGMLINRWFTRKQIIIMGFFSYGVISIIVGAAFEKLAKIPALFVIFYGLMSFVIYAGPANMQSVVSSESFPTCIRGTLYGLSAGIGKAGAAIGTEIFTPIQTHAGTKYTFFLSGGLSLIGCLFAYFIIVNTDKYDLAEKDEKFNQYLVEQGWKGFIGESNEKQKLGVED
;
A
#
# COMPACT_ATOMS: atom_id res chain seq x y z
N MET A 1 7.46 -70.39 21.82
CA MET A 1 7.52 -69.70 20.50
C MET A 1 7.31 -68.24 20.78
N GLY A 2 8.42 -67.55 21.05
CA GLY A 2 8.43 -66.19 21.50
C GLY A 2 8.43 -65.20 20.32
N LEU A 3 7.52 -64.25 20.34
CA LEU A 3 7.53 -63.11 19.45
C LEU A 3 8.40 -61.99 20.04
N GLN A 4 9.56 -61.78 19.45
CA GLN A 4 10.42 -60.61 19.73
C GLN A 4 9.70 -59.31 19.27
N LYS A 5 9.45 -58.41 20.21
CA LYS A 5 9.09 -57.02 19.94
C LYS A 5 10.34 -56.30 19.43
N GLY A 6 10.35 -55.99 18.15
CA GLY A 6 11.35 -55.07 17.58
C GLY A 6 11.10 -53.65 18.11
N THR A 7 12.02 -53.16 18.90
CA THR A 7 12.15 -51.74 19.28
C THR A 7 12.58 -50.95 18.06
N ILE A 8 11.73 -50.04 17.60
CA ILE A 8 12.07 -49.03 16.58
C ILE A 8 12.95 -48.00 17.29
N ASP A 9 14.23 -47.97 16.93
CA ASP A 9 15.13 -46.91 17.34
C ASP A 9 14.66 -45.59 16.73
N ILE A 10 14.10 -44.71 17.55
CA ILE A 10 13.83 -43.33 17.21
C ILE A 10 15.20 -42.61 17.23
N PRO A 11 15.64 -41.98 16.11
CA PRO A 11 16.87 -41.23 16.13
C PRO A 11 16.72 -40.09 17.12
N ARG A 12 17.71 -39.99 18.02
CA ARG A 12 17.83 -38.99 19.07
C ARG A 12 17.55 -37.59 18.53
N GLU A 13 16.80 -36.82 19.29
CA GLU A 13 16.52 -35.41 19.23
C GLU A 13 17.64 -34.64 18.53
N ILE A 14 17.25 -33.88 17.51
CA ILE A 14 18.06 -32.74 17.07
C ILE A 14 17.90 -31.71 18.20
N VAL A 15 18.76 -31.82 19.18
CA VAL A 15 18.95 -30.81 20.21
C VAL A 15 19.42 -29.57 19.46
N ILE A 16 18.55 -28.57 19.35
CA ILE A 16 18.98 -27.24 19.02
C ILE A 16 19.80 -26.80 20.23
N GLU A 17 21.11 -26.99 20.19
CA GLU A 17 22.01 -26.41 21.19
C GLU A 17 21.77 -24.89 21.15
N ARG A 18 21.08 -24.42 22.18
CA ARG A 18 21.02 -23.00 22.48
C ARG A 18 22.41 -22.61 22.96
N SER A 19 22.98 -21.56 22.39
CA SER A 19 24.24 -21.03 22.87
C SER A 19 24.08 -20.66 24.34
N PRO A 20 25.15 -20.78 25.16
CA PRO A 20 25.11 -20.44 26.59
C PRO A 20 24.66 -19.01 26.90
N ASP A 21 24.69 -18.12 25.91
CA ASP A 21 24.20 -16.74 25.97
C ASP A 21 22.67 -16.61 25.87
N GLU A 22 21.94 -17.67 25.51
CA GLU A 22 20.46 -17.67 25.43
C GLU A 22 19.79 -17.98 26.78
N GLU A 23 20.52 -18.52 27.78
CA GLU A 23 20.02 -18.71 29.14
C GLU A 23 20.17 -17.46 30.02
N GLN A 24 21.01 -16.51 29.65
CA GLN A 24 21.00 -15.20 30.28
C GLN A 24 19.83 -14.41 29.78
N GLY A 25 18.83 -14.26 30.64
CA GLY A 25 17.51 -13.71 30.42
C GLY A 25 17.49 -12.65 29.33
N VAL A 26 16.52 -12.79 28.44
CA VAL A 26 16.17 -11.79 27.39
C VAL A 26 16.28 -10.41 28.06
N GLU A 27 17.42 -9.75 27.96
CA GLU A 27 17.57 -8.34 28.34
C GLU A 27 16.50 -7.61 27.51
N ARG A 28 15.41 -7.24 28.18
CA ARG A 28 14.42 -6.35 27.59
C ARG A 28 15.21 -5.12 27.12
N PRO A 29 15.23 -4.80 25.84
CA PRO A 29 16.08 -3.73 25.35
C PRO A 29 15.81 -2.51 26.20
N ARG A 30 16.90 -1.87 26.71
CA ARG A 30 16.84 -0.59 27.42
C ARG A 30 15.78 0.25 26.76
N LYS A 31 14.82 0.80 27.52
CA LYS A 31 13.72 1.64 27.03
C LYS A 31 14.29 2.73 26.12
N GLU A 32 14.46 2.41 24.82
CA GLU A 32 14.71 3.48 23.85
C GLU A 32 13.55 4.45 23.96
N SER A 33 13.86 5.75 23.90
CA SER A 33 12.83 6.77 23.94
C SER A 33 11.79 6.44 22.87
N TYR A 34 10.50 6.46 23.20
CA TYR A 34 9.38 6.26 22.28
C TYR A 34 9.55 7.07 20.97
N TRP A 35 10.12 8.27 21.09
CA TRP A 35 10.40 9.14 19.95
C TRP A 35 11.47 8.57 19.00
N LYS A 36 12.53 7.91 19.54
CA LYS A 36 13.53 7.24 18.69
C LYS A 36 12.92 6.05 17.94
N ALA A 37 12.06 5.29 18.59
CA ALA A 37 11.32 4.20 17.95
C ALA A 37 10.39 4.74 16.85
N LEU A 38 9.63 5.81 17.14
CA LEU A 38 8.74 6.46 16.17
C LEU A 38 9.52 6.95 14.95
N ILE A 39 10.65 7.62 15.12
CA ILE A 39 11.50 8.10 14.02
C ILE A 39 11.98 6.92 13.16
N ALA A 40 12.42 5.82 13.76
CA ALA A 40 12.89 4.65 13.04
C ALA A 40 11.76 4.02 12.18
N VAL A 41 10.57 3.84 12.76
CA VAL A 41 9.40 3.31 12.05
C VAL A 41 8.97 4.26 10.93
N PHE A 42 8.93 5.57 11.20
CA PHE A 42 8.56 6.57 10.20
C PHE A 42 9.55 6.61 9.04
N THR A 43 10.87 6.60 9.32
CA THR A 43 11.90 6.58 8.26
C THR A 43 11.77 5.33 7.38
N ALA A 44 11.44 4.17 7.96
CA ALA A 44 11.20 2.95 7.20
C ALA A 44 9.99 3.07 6.26
N GLY A 45 8.91 3.73 6.72
CA GLY A 45 7.65 3.84 6.00
C GLY A 45 7.47 5.12 5.15
N CYS A 46 8.33 6.14 5.31
CA CYS A 46 8.11 7.48 4.72
C CYS A 46 8.01 7.51 3.18
N ALA A 47 8.46 6.46 2.48
CA ALA A 47 8.29 6.36 1.02
C ALA A 47 6.83 6.30 0.58
N PHE A 48 5.93 5.88 1.44
CA PHE A 48 4.50 5.92 1.16
C PHE A 48 3.96 7.34 0.91
N MET A 49 4.70 8.37 1.33
CA MET A 49 4.40 9.76 0.96
C MET A 49 4.58 10.01 -0.54
N SER A 50 5.63 9.43 -1.14
CA SER A 50 5.84 9.47 -2.59
C SER A 50 4.70 8.80 -3.34
N ASP A 51 4.25 7.63 -2.86
CA ASP A 51 3.12 6.93 -3.46
C ASP A 51 1.84 7.77 -3.39
N GLY A 52 1.49 8.29 -2.22
CA GLY A 52 0.33 9.15 -2.03
C GLY A 52 0.36 10.38 -2.93
N TYR A 53 1.53 11.04 -3.07
CA TYR A 53 1.70 12.15 -3.97
C TYR A 53 1.49 11.75 -5.44
N GLN A 54 2.17 10.70 -5.91
CA GLN A 54 2.12 10.23 -7.29
C GLN A 54 0.72 9.79 -7.74
N GLN A 55 -0.06 9.24 -6.79
CA GLN A 55 -1.46 8.89 -7.02
C GLN A 55 -2.34 10.14 -7.02
N GLY A 56 -2.20 10.99 -6.02
CA GLY A 56 -3.01 12.19 -5.85
C GLY A 56 -2.83 13.21 -6.96
N ILE A 57 -1.60 13.40 -7.45
CA ILE A 57 -1.30 14.41 -8.46
C ILE A 57 -1.91 14.08 -9.83
N MET A 58 -2.18 12.81 -10.14
CA MET A 58 -2.73 12.42 -11.43
C MET A 58 -4.14 12.96 -11.63
N THR A 59 -4.93 13.12 -10.57
CA THR A 59 -6.30 13.63 -10.63
C THR A 59 -6.37 15.06 -11.18
N PRO A 60 -5.71 16.08 -10.61
CA PRO A 60 -5.70 17.42 -11.18
C PRO A 60 -4.92 17.49 -12.51
N ILE A 61 -3.91 16.65 -12.72
CA ILE A 61 -3.20 16.60 -14.01
C ILE A 61 -4.12 16.12 -15.13
N ASN A 62 -4.96 15.12 -14.91
CA ASN A 62 -5.95 14.68 -15.90
C ASN A 62 -6.88 15.83 -16.32
N LEU A 63 -7.28 16.69 -15.38
CA LEU A 63 -8.07 17.89 -15.69
C LEU A 63 -7.31 18.85 -16.61
N VAL A 64 -6.04 19.10 -16.29
CA VAL A 64 -5.16 20.00 -17.06
C VAL A 64 -4.88 19.44 -18.46
N LEU A 65 -4.54 18.16 -18.56
CA LEU A 65 -4.26 17.51 -19.86
C LEU A 65 -5.48 17.52 -20.76
N LYS A 66 -6.68 17.26 -20.24
CA LYS A 66 -7.93 17.34 -21.00
C LYS A 66 -8.22 18.76 -21.50
N ARG A 67 -7.78 19.80 -20.77
CA ARG A 67 -8.00 21.19 -21.14
C ARG A 67 -6.94 21.71 -22.11
N ALA A 68 -5.69 21.28 -21.92
CA ALA A 68 -4.55 21.72 -22.72
C ALA A 68 -4.44 20.99 -24.08
N TYR A 69 -4.92 19.76 -24.16
CA TYR A 69 -4.74 18.89 -25.32
C TYR A 69 -6.08 18.29 -25.77
N PRO A 70 -6.66 18.74 -26.89
CA PRO A 70 -7.95 18.23 -27.38
C PRO A 70 -7.98 16.73 -27.65
N GLU A 71 -6.83 16.14 -28.03
CA GLU A 71 -6.68 14.71 -28.27
C GLU A 71 -6.65 13.86 -27.00
N TYR A 72 -6.54 14.48 -25.82
CA TYR A 72 -6.50 13.78 -24.52
C TYR A 72 -7.90 13.35 -24.08
N THR A 73 -8.42 12.33 -24.73
CA THR A 73 -9.73 11.73 -24.46
C THR A 73 -9.73 10.89 -23.18
N SER A 74 -10.90 10.41 -22.75
CA SER A 74 -11.02 9.50 -21.61
C SER A 74 -10.17 8.24 -21.77
N LYS A 75 -10.01 7.74 -23.03
CA LYS A 75 -9.13 6.61 -23.34
C LYS A 75 -7.68 6.87 -22.91
N TYR A 76 -7.10 8.01 -23.30
CA TYR A 76 -5.71 8.36 -22.92
C TYR A 76 -5.60 8.68 -21.44
N SER A 77 -6.60 9.31 -20.82
CA SER A 77 -6.64 9.56 -19.39
C SER A 77 -6.58 8.24 -18.59
N THR A 78 -7.37 7.25 -18.98
CA THR A 78 -7.36 5.92 -18.37
C THR A 78 -6.02 5.21 -18.63
N MET A 79 -5.50 5.26 -19.86
CA MET A 79 -4.22 4.64 -20.23
C MET A 79 -3.05 5.18 -19.38
N VAL A 80 -2.90 6.51 -19.26
CA VAL A 80 -1.84 7.15 -18.49
C VAL A 80 -2.00 6.87 -16.99
N SER A 81 -3.22 6.88 -16.46
CA SER A 81 -3.48 6.59 -15.05
C SER A 81 -3.25 5.11 -14.74
N ASN A 82 -3.76 4.22 -15.59
CA ASN A 82 -3.77 2.78 -15.36
C ASN A 82 -2.37 2.15 -15.57
N SER A 83 -1.52 2.75 -16.44
CA SER A 83 -0.14 2.28 -16.62
C SER A 83 0.65 2.25 -15.31
N ASN A 84 0.43 3.22 -14.44
CA ASN A 84 1.03 3.25 -13.11
C ASN A 84 0.50 2.09 -12.23
N LEU A 85 -0.80 1.81 -12.26
CA LEU A 85 -1.41 0.74 -11.47
C LEU A 85 -0.95 -0.64 -11.94
N VAL A 86 -0.91 -0.88 -13.25
CA VAL A 86 -0.46 -2.16 -13.83
C VAL A 86 1.02 -2.41 -13.51
N ALA A 87 1.87 -1.41 -13.69
CA ALA A 87 3.29 -1.54 -13.37
C ALA A 87 3.52 -1.69 -11.85
N ASN A 88 2.66 -1.10 -11.02
CA ASN A 88 2.67 -1.26 -9.57
C ASN A 88 2.37 -2.73 -9.17
N ILE A 89 1.44 -3.42 -9.84
CA ILE A 89 1.19 -4.85 -9.62
C ILE A 89 2.48 -5.65 -9.85
N ILE A 90 3.13 -5.42 -10.99
CA ILE A 90 4.36 -6.13 -11.36
C ILE A 90 5.46 -5.83 -10.32
N GLY A 91 5.61 -4.56 -9.94
CA GLY A 91 6.57 -4.12 -8.92
C GLY A 91 6.32 -4.78 -7.56
N GLN A 92 5.08 -4.84 -7.09
CA GLN A 92 4.73 -5.46 -5.81
C GLN A 92 5.07 -6.95 -5.77
N ILE A 93 4.74 -7.69 -6.82
CA ILE A 93 5.04 -9.12 -6.91
C ILE A 93 6.55 -9.34 -7.04
N PHE A 94 7.21 -8.62 -7.95
CA PHE A 94 8.64 -8.76 -8.19
C PHE A 94 9.47 -8.44 -6.94
N PHE A 95 9.28 -7.26 -6.36
CA PHE A 95 10.03 -6.86 -5.17
C PHE A 95 9.59 -7.61 -3.92
N GLY A 96 8.35 -8.06 -3.83
CA GLY A 96 7.91 -8.95 -2.76
C GLY A 96 8.75 -10.24 -2.71
N LEU A 97 8.96 -10.88 -3.85
CA LEU A 97 9.81 -12.07 -3.97
C LEU A 97 11.31 -11.78 -3.77
N PHE A 98 11.74 -10.59 -4.19
CA PHE A 98 13.14 -10.21 -4.27
C PHE A 98 13.67 -9.71 -2.93
N VAL A 99 12.88 -8.89 -2.22
CA VAL A 99 13.32 -8.20 -1.00
C VAL A 99 13.56 -9.13 0.19
N ASP A 100 12.85 -10.26 0.25
CA ASP A 100 13.06 -11.27 1.28
C ASP A 100 14.39 -12.05 1.06
N ARG A 101 14.99 -11.95 -0.13
CA ARG A 101 16.28 -12.58 -0.47
C ARG A 101 17.46 -11.63 -0.38
N ILE A 102 17.35 -10.43 -0.99
CA ILE A 102 18.45 -9.47 -1.08
C ILE A 102 18.51 -8.49 0.11
N GLY A 103 17.43 -8.39 0.86
CA GLY A 103 17.31 -7.49 2.00
C GLY A 103 16.64 -6.15 1.67
N ARG A 104 16.16 -5.49 2.73
CA ARG A 104 15.36 -4.27 2.65
C ARG A 104 16.12 -3.09 2.04
N LYS A 105 17.40 -2.91 2.37
CA LYS A 105 18.22 -1.78 1.92
C LYS A 105 18.40 -1.73 0.40
N GLN A 106 18.76 -2.86 -0.21
CA GLN A 106 18.88 -2.96 -1.66
C GLN A 106 17.54 -2.74 -2.36
N GLY A 107 16.48 -3.32 -1.80
CA GLY A 107 15.11 -3.08 -2.27
C GLY A 107 14.79 -1.57 -2.33
N PHE A 108 15.03 -0.85 -1.25
CA PHE A 108 14.80 0.60 -1.18
C PHE A 108 15.58 1.39 -2.24
N THR A 109 16.86 1.09 -2.41
CA THR A 109 17.71 1.78 -3.38
C THR A 109 17.16 1.66 -4.80
N ILE A 110 16.81 0.44 -5.19
CA ILE A 110 16.33 0.14 -6.54
C ILE A 110 14.94 0.77 -6.78
N THR A 111 13.99 0.58 -5.86
CA THR A 111 12.62 1.08 -6.01
C THR A 111 12.57 2.60 -6.08
N THR A 112 13.31 3.26 -5.19
CA THR A 112 13.36 4.73 -5.16
C THR A 112 14.01 5.29 -6.42
N SER A 113 15.02 4.63 -6.98
CA SER A 113 15.64 5.03 -8.27
C SER A 113 14.62 4.98 -9.42
N PHE A 114 13.79 3.93 -9.50
CA PHE A 114 12.73 3.86 -10.52
C PHE A 114 11.70 5.01 -10.38
N ILE A 115 11.33 5.38 -9.15
CA ILE A 115 10.40 6.47 -8.91
C ILE A 115 10.98 7.80 -9.38
N ILE A 116 12.26 8.08 -9.06
CA ILE A 116 12.95 9.31 -9.46
C ILE A 116 13.05 9.38 -10.99
N ILE A 117 13.58 8.33 -11.63
CA ILE A 117 13.75 8.27 -13.08
C ILE A 117 12.41 8.43 -13.80
N GLY A 118 11.38 7.70 -13.39
CA GLY A 118 10.06 7.78 -14.00
C GLY A 118 9.42 9.16 -13.85
N SER A 119 9.57 9.80 -12.68
CA SER A 119 9.04 11.17 -12.45
C SER A 119 9.74 12.22 -13.32
N VAL A 120 11.06 12.12 -13.48
CA VAL A 120 11.83 13.01 -14.35
C VAL A 120 11.44 12.81 -15.82
N ILE A 121 11.34 11.55 -16.30
CA ILE A 121 10.90 11.26 -17.66
C ILE A 121 9.47 11.79 -17.88
N ALA A 122 8.57 11.63 -16.90
CA ALA A 122 7.21 12.17 -16.99
C ALA A 122 7.22 13.70 -17.15
N ALA A 123 8.00 14.41 -16.36
CA ALA A 123 8.15 15.87 -16.46
C ALA A 123 8.72 16.31 -17.83
N CYS A 124 9.65 15.54 -18.39
CA CYS A 124 10.29 15.81 -19.68
C CYS A 124 9.49 15.27 -20.88
N SER A 125 8.31 14.68 -20.67
CA SER A 125 7.57 14.00 -21.75
C SER A 125 7.27 14.95 -22.91
N LYS A 126 7.73 14.56 -24.10
CA LYS A 126 7.59 15.30 -25.37
C LYS A 126 7.41 14.30 -26.50
N GLY A 127 6.77 14.69 -27.59
CA GLY A 127 6.59 13.87 -28.78
C GLY A 127 6.45 14.75 -30.03
N SER A 128 6.63 14.17 -31.19
CA SER A 128 6.35 14.81 -32.48
C SER A 128 4.86 15.10 -32.67
N THR A 129 4.01 14.32 -32.03
CA THR A 129 2.54 14.49 -31.97
C THR A 129 2.08 14.47 -30.50
N GLN A 130 0.85 14.94 -30.24
CA GLN A 130 0.25 14.84 -28.90
C GLN A 130 0.16 13.37 -28.44
N ILE A 131 -0.22 12.47 -29.35
CA ILE A 131 -0.34 11.04 -29.07
C ILE A 131 0.99 10.43 -28.67
N ALA A 132 2.10 10.78 -29.36
CA ALA A 132 3.43 10.33 -29.01
C ALA A 132 3.86 10.82 -27.60
N MET A 133 3.52 12.05 -27.26
CA MET A 133 3.73 12.57 -25.89
C MET A 133 2.93 11.78 -24.85
N PHE A 134 1.68 11.40 -25.12
CA PHE A 134 0.87 10.60 -24.19
C PHE A 134 1.45 9.21 -24.00
N TRP A 135 1.99 8.60 -25.05
CA TRP A 135 2.71 7.31 -24.94
C TRP A 135 3.96 7.42 -24.09
N MET A 136 4.78 8.48 -24.29
CA MET A 136 5.95 8.71 -23.46
C MET A 136 5.56 8.90 -22.00
N LEU A 137 4.50 9.68 -21.73
CA LEU A 137 3.97 9.87 -20.39
C LEU A 137 3.45 8.56 -19.78
N THR A 138 2.80 7.71 -20.58
CA THR A 138 2.32 6.39 -20.16
C THR A 138 3.48 5.49 -19.72
N ILE A 139 4.56 5.44 -20.53
CA ILE A 139 5.75 4.65 -20.19
C ILE A 139 6.43 5.19 -18.92
N ALA A 140 6.57 6.51 -18.82
CA ALA A 140 7.15 7.16 -17.63
C ALA A 140 6.35 6.86 -16.36
N ARG A 141 5.02 6.92 -16.45
CA ARG A 141 4.12 6.54 -15.35
C ARG A 141 4.23 5.06 -15.00
N GLY A 142 4.43 4.19 -16.00
CA GLY A 142 4.72 2.76 -15.77
C GLY A 142 6.03 2.56 -15.00
N ILE A 143 7.11 3.25 -15.39
CA ILE A 143 8.40 3.18 -14.68
C ILE A 143 8.25 3.63 -13.22
N THR A 144 7.55 4.75 -12.99
CA THR A 144 7.23 5.25 -11.64
C THR A 144 6.42 4.22 -10.85
N GLY A 145 5.39 3.64 -11.47
CA GLY A 145 4.51 2.64 -10.84
C GLY A 145 5.24 1.37 -10.44
N PHE A 146 6.19 0.89 -11.25
CA PHE A 146 7.02 -0.25 -10.91
C PHE A 146 7.86 0.00 -9.65
N GLY A 147 8.46 1.20 -9.54
CA GLY A 147 9.17 1.62 -8.33
C GLY A 147 8.25 1.71 -7.10
N ILE A 148 7.10 2.37 -7.23
CA ILE A 148 6.10 2.47 -6.16
C ILE A 148 5.65 1.08 -5.71
N GLY A 149 5.39 0.16 -6.65
CA GLY A 149 5.03 -1.21 -6.34
C GLY A 149 6.04 -1.89 -5.42
N GLY A 150 7.33 -1.70 -5.70
CA GLY A 150 8.39 -2.25 -4.85
C GLY A 150 8.48 -1.62 -3.46
N GLU A 151 8.04 -0.38 -3.29
CA GLU A 151 8.03 0.29 -1.99
C GLU A 151 7.06 -0.37 -0.99
N TYR A 152 5.95 -0.96 -1.44
CA TYR A 152 4.98 -1.60 -0.57
C TYR A 152 5.58 -2.74 0.26
N PRO A 153 6.12 -3.83 -0.33
CA PRO A 153 6.69 -4.93 0.44
C PRO A 153 7.96 -4.52 1.20
N THR A 154 8.77 -3.60 0.66
CA THR A 154 10.00 -3.17 1.31
C THR A 154 9.74 -2.29 2.52
N SER A 155 8.90 -1.27 2.37
CA SER A 155 8.63 -0.26 3.39
C SER A 155 7.71 -0.77 4.49
N ALA A 156 6.63 -1.48 4.14
CA ALA A 156 5.70 -2.01 5.13
C ALA A 156 6.36 -3.10 5.99
N ALA A 157 7.14 -4.01 5.38
CA ALA A 157 7.87 -5.01 6.13
C ALA A 157 8.89 -4.37 7.09
N SER A 158 9.70 -3.42 6.59
CA SER A 158 10.68 -2.71 7.43
C SER A 158 10.04 -1.89 8.55
N ALA A 159 8.93 -1.21 8.29
CA ALA A 159 8.22 -0.44 9.30
C ALA A 159 7.62 -1.34 10.38
N MET A 160 7.05 -2.50 9.99
CA MET A 160 6.53 -3.47 10.96
C MET A 160 7.64 -4.11 11.79
N GLU A 161 8.75 -4.50 11.15
CA GLU A 161 9.93 -5.05 11.83
C GLU A 161 10.52 -4.05 12.84
N ALA A 162 10.68 -2.78 12.44
CA ALA A 162 11.15 -1.72 13.33
C ALA A 162 10.17 -1.41 14.48
N ALA A 163 8.86 -1.48 14.21
CA ALA A 163 7.85 -1.29 15.23
C ALA A 163 7.83 -2.45 16.25
N ASP A 164 8.01 -3.67 15.78
CA ASP A 164 7.98 -4.87 16.60
C ASP A 164 9.24 -5.01 17.48
N GLU A 165 10.41 -4.64 16.95
CA GLU A 165 11.68 -4.63 17.72
C GLU A 165 11.69 -3.60 18.86
N LYS A 166 11.01 -2.45 18.67
CA LYS A 166 11.15 -1.30 19.57
C LYS A 166 9.92 -1.01 20.42
N LEU A 167 8.76 -1.55 20.07
CA LEU A 167 7.48 -1.21 20.68
C LEU A 167 6.71 -2.47 21.09
N SER A 168 5.96 -2.35 22.19
CA SER A 168 5.04 -3.43 22.60
C SER A 168 3.86 -3.57 21.63
N ASN A 169 3.23 -4.76 21.56
CA ASN A 169 2.11 -5.07 20.69
C ASN A 169 0.96 -4.06 20.73
N ARG A 170 0.69 -3.44 21.89
CA ARG A 170 -0.34 -2.41 22.04
C ARG A 170 0.08 -1.04 21.52
N LYS A 171 1.38 -0.75 21.46
CA LYS A 171 1.93 0.58 21.09
C LYS A 171 2.42 0.67 19.64
N LYS A 172 2.58 -0.45 18.92
CA LYS A 172 3.16 -0.49 17.58
C LYS A 172 2.21 0.00 16.46
N LEU A 173 0.89 -0.08 16.68
CA LEU A 173 -0.10 0.20 15.65
C LEU A 173 -0.06 1.65 15.15
N VAL A 174 -0.13 2.61 16.08
CA VAL A 174 -0.17 4.03 15.73
C VAL A 174 1.10 4.46 14.98
N PRO A 175 2.32 4.16 15.45
CA PRO A 175 3.54 4.41 14.68
C PRO A 175 3.56 3.76 13.31
N PHE A 176 3.06 2.54 13.19
CA PHE A 176 3.01 1.85 11.90
C PHE A 176 2.05 2.54 10.91
N ILE A 177 0.85 2.93 11.34
CA ILE A 177 -0.09 3.66 10.48
C ILE A 177 0.45 5.05 10.13
N LEU A 178 1.07 5.76 11.08
CA LEU A 178 1.73 7.04 10.83
C LEU A 178 2.89 6.93 9.83
N ALA A 179 3.52 5.77 9.74
CA ALA A 179 4.59 5.51 8.78
C ALA A 179 4.09 5.01 7.42
N THR A 180 2.90 4.44 7.32
CA THR A 180 2.40 3.77 6.12
C THR A 180 1.16 4.46 5.54
N ASN A 181 -0.02 4.23 6.10
CA ASN A 181 -1.27 4.69 5.50
C ASN A 181 -1.52 6.19 5.66
N PHE A 182 -1.06 6.80 6.77
CA PHE A 182 -1.17 8.24 6.94
C PHE A 182 -0.42 9.03 5.85
N PRO A 183 0.85 8.73 5.49
CA PRO A 183 1.53 9.40 4.40
C PRO A 183 0.85 9.22 3.04
N ILE A 184 0.27 8.04 2.76
CA ILE A 184 -0.50 7.81 1.52
C ILE A 184 -1.72 8.74 1.49
N SER A 185 -2.52 8.76 2.57
CA SER A 185 -3.73 9.58 2.63
C SER A 185 -3.42 11.08 2.62
N PHE A 186 -2.34 11.50 3.28
CA PHE A 186 -1.87 12.89 3.27
C PHE A 186 -1.31 13.30 1.89
N GLY A 187 -0.77 12.36 1.13
CA GLY A 187 -0.28 12.60 -0.22
C GLY A 187 -1.34 13.15 -1.18
N LEU A 188 -2.63 12.81 -0.99
CA LEU A 188 -3.74 13.29 -1.82
C LEU A 188 -3.95 14.82 -1.71
N PRO A 189 -4.23 15.38 -0.52
CA PRO A 189 -4.38 16.84 -0.38
C PRO A 189 -3.06 17.56 -0.61
N PHE A 190 -1.92 16.98 -0.24
CA PHE A 190 -0.61 17.54 -0.49
C PHE A 190 -0.34 17.71 -1.99
N ALA A 191 -0.67 16.72 -2.82
CA ALA A 191 -0.56 16.81 -4.26
C ALA A 191 -1.42 17.95 -4.83
N SER A 192 -2.64 18.12 -4.31
CA SER A 192 -3.52 19.23 -4.69
C SER A 192 -2.95 20.61 -4.28
N CYS A 193 -2.31 20.71 -3.11
CA CYS A 193 -1.61 21.94 -2.69
C CYS A 193 -0.45 22.28 -3.65
N ILE A 194 0.40 21.30 -3.98
CA ILE A 194 1.51 21.48 -4.91
C ILE A 194 1.00 21.88 -6.30
N PHE A 195 -0.08 21.24 -6.74
CA PHE A 195 -0.73 21.60 -8.00
C PHE A 195 -1.22 23.06 -8.01
N LEU A 196 -1.88 23.52 -6.94
CA LEU A 196 -2.34 24.91 -6.81
C LEU A 196 -1.19 25.90 -6.78
N ILE A 197 -0.06 25.56 -6.14
CA ILE A 197 1.16 26.38 -6.14
C ILE A 197 1.68 26.54 -7.58
N PHE A 198 1.87 25.45 -8.32
CA PHE A 198 2.36 25.54 -9.69
C PHE A 198 1.35 26.19 -10.64
N LEU A 199 0.05 25.99 -10.42
CA LEU A 199 -0.98 26.68 -11.17
C LEU A 199 -0.93 28.20 -10.92
N SER A 200 -0.61 28.64 -9.70
CA SER A 200 -0.45 30.06 -9.38
C SER A 200 0.82 30.67 -9.97
N ILE A 201 1.88 29.87 -10.13
CA ILE A 201 3.15 30.31 -10.75
C ILE A 201 3.01 30.45 -12.27
N TRP A 202 2.46 29.42 -12.93
CA TRP A 202 2.37 29.35 -14.40
C TRP A 202 1.12 30.02 -14.98
N GLY A 203 0.05 30.14 -14.18
CA GLY A 203 -1.27 30.57 -14.65
C GLY A 203 -2.03 29.50 -15.44
N GLU A 204 -3.30 29.79 -15.74
CA GLU A 204 -4.15 28.90 -16.58
C GLU A 204 -3.76 28.96 -18.08
N ASP A 205 -2.95 29.94 -18.51
CA ASP A 205 -2.48 30.09 -19.88
C ASP A 205 -1.30 29.17 -20.23
N HIS A 206 -0.54 28.74 -19.21
CA HIS A 206 0.65 27.90 -19.38
C HIS A 206 0.51 26.53 -18.70
N LEU A 207 -0.59 25.84 -18.98
CA LEU A 207 -0.92 24.55 -18.38
C LEU A 207 0.14 23.45 -18.61
N SER A 208 0.94 23.56 -19.69
CA SER A 208 2.06 22.63 -19.92
C SER A 208 3.17 22.77 -18.86
N GLY A 209 3.46 23.98 -18.39
CA GLY A 209 4.36 24.23 -17.28
C GLY A 209 3.85 23.62 -15.98
N VAL A 210 2.55 23.76 -15.71
CA VAL A 210 1.91 23.24 -14.49
C VAL A 210 2.13 21.74 -14.35
N TRP A 211 1.69 20.92 -15.32
CA TRP A 211 1.75 19.46 -15.17
C TRP A 211 3.19 18.92 -15.18
N ARG A 212 4.10 19.56 -15.94
CA ARG A 212 5.52 19.20 -15.96
C ARG A 212 6.18 19.47 -14.60
N SER A 213 5.94 20.65 -14.04
CA SER A 213 6.44 21.01 -12.70
C SER A 213 5.90 20.08 -11.62
N CYS A 214 4.63 19.67 -11.70
CA CYS A 214 4.04 18.72 -10.78
C CYS A 214 4.72 17.34 -10.83
N PHE A 215 4.97 16.79 -12.04
CA PHE A 215 5.69 15.52 -12.15
C PHE A 215 7.16 15.65 -11.73
N GLY A 216 7.84 16.76 -12.08
CA GLY A 216 9.22 17.02 -11.65
C GLY A 216 9.34 17.09 -10.12
N PHE A 217 8.39 17.75 -9.46
CA PHE A 217 8.33 17.80 -8.00
C PHE A 217 8.14 16.40 -7.39
N GLY A 218 7.48 15.50 -8.10
CA GLY A 218 7.31 14.11 -7.70
C GLY A 218 8.63 13.33 -7.54
N ALA A 219 9.75 13.83 -8.05
CA ALA A 219 11.09 13.26 -7.81
C ALA A 219 11.74 13.78 -6.51
N VAL A 220 11.29 14.91 -5.96
CA VAL A 220 11.95 15.58 -4.82
C VAL A 220 11.91 14.71 -3.56
N PHE A 221 10.71 14.25 -3.17
CA PHE A 221 10.58 13.41 -1.97
C PHE A 221 11.35 12.11 -2.06
N PRO A 222 11.23 11.31 -3.13
CA PRO A 222 12.03 10.10 -3.29
C PRO A 222 13.53 10.38 -3.16
N THR A 223 14.02 11.50 -3.69
CA THR A 223 15.44 11.86 -3.61
C THR A 223 15.87 12.15 -2.17
N ILE A 224 15.06 12.89 -1.41
CA ILE A 224 15.33 13.17 0.01
C ILE A 224 15.30 11.86 0.82
N ILE A 225 14.28 11.04 0.60
CA ILE A 225 14.12 9.76 1.30
C ILE A 225 15.26 8.79 0.96
N PHE A 226 15.72 8.77 -0.28
CA PHE A 226 16.84 7.96 -0.75
C PHE A 226 18.09 8.21 0.10
N TYR A 227 18.42 9.47 0.37
CA TYR A 227 19.57 9.82 1.20
C TYR A 227 19.49 9.24 2.63
N PHE A 228 18.33 9.34 3.28
CA PHE A 228 18.14 8.78 4.63
C PHE A 228 18.18 7.26 4.63
N ARG A 229 17.56 6.60 3.66
CA ARG A 229 17.52 5.14 3.53
C ARG A 229 18.86 4.51 3.18
N TRP A 230 19.68 5.21 2.44
CA TRP A 230 21.05 4.77 2.16
C TRP A 230 21.86 4.54 3.44
N ARG A 231 21.57 5.32 4.49
CA ARG A 231 22.22 5.25 5.81
C ARG A 231 21.56 4.28 6.80
N MET A 232 20.43 3.66 6.44
CA MET A 232 19.75 2.70 7.32
C MET A 232 20.48 1.36 7.37
N ASP A 233 20.50 0.75 8.56
CA ASP A 233 20.92 -0.64 8.76
C ASP A 233 19.75 -1.61 8.62
N HIS A 234 20.04 -2.89 8.36
CA HIS A 234 19.03 -3.93 8.34
C HIS A 234 18.49 -4.19 9.77
N ALA A 235 17.17 -4.40 9.89
CA ALA A 235 16.53 -4.81 11.12
C ALA A 235 17.12 -6.15 11.62
N LYS A 236 17.37 -6.25 12.94
CA LYS A 236 17.93 -7.47 13.56
C LYS A 236 17.02 -8.67 13.35
N MET A 237 15.69 -8.45 13.42
CA MET A 237 14.69 -9.48 13.23
C MET A 237 14.75 -10.10 11.83
N PHE A 238 14.99 -9.29 10.78
CA PHE A 238 15.20 -9.79 9.43
C PHE A 238 16.47 -10.66 9.35
N LYS A 239 17.58 -10.21 9.92
CA LYS A 239 18.85 -10.99 9.93
C LYS A 239 18.68 -12.34 10.63
N LYS A 240 17.94 -12.39 11.74
CA LYS A 240 17.70 -13.62 12.51
C LYS A 240 16.82 -14.63 11.79
N ASN A 241 15.79 -14.19 11.05
CA ASN A 241 14.73 -15.06 10.53
C ASN A 241 14.72 -15.20 9.00
N ALA A 242 15.60 -14.53 8.26
CA ALA A 242 15.61 -14.58 6.80
C ALA A 242 15.86 -15.97 6.22
N ILE A 243 15.12 -16.36 5.18
CA ILE A 243 15.37 -17.56 4.37
C ILE A 243 15.87 -17.13 3.00
N LYS A 244 17.18 -17.16 2.79
CA LYS A 244 17.79 -16.68 1.54
C LYS A 244 17.79 -17.71 0.42
N ARG A 245 17.82 -19.01 0.74
CA ARG A 245 17.89 -20.12 -0.21
C ARG A 245 16.81 -21.16 0.05
N LYS A 246 16.36 -21.84 -1.01
CA LYS A 246 15.40 -22.96 -0.96
C LYS A 246 14.08 -22.60 -0.23
N VAL A 247 13.54 -21.39 -0.49
CA VAL A 247 12.25 -20.96 0.09
C VAL A 247 11.16 -21.98 -0.30
N PRO A 248 10.46 -22.60 0.67
CA PRO A 248 9.50 -23.67 0.41
C PRO A 248 8.11 -23.11 0.08
N TYR A 249 7.93 -22.47 -1.08
CA TYR A 249 6.69 -21.79 -1.47
C TYR A 249 5.45 -22.68 -1.41
N SER A 250 5.54 -23.98 -1.74
CA SER A 250 4.42 -24.91 -1.67
C SER A 250 3.93 -25.12 -0.22
N LEU A 251 4.85 -25.26 0.72
CA LEU A 251 4.51 -25.40 2.15
C LEU A 251 3.94 -24.10 2.71
N ILE A 252 4.48 -22.96 2.28
CA ILE A 252 4.01 -21.63 2.64
C ILE A 252 2.56 -21.45 2.20
N LEU A 253 2.27 -21.69 0.92
CA LEU A 253 0.92 -21.58 0.38
C LEU A 253 -0.04 -22.56 1.07
N LYS A 254 0.37 -23.81 1.32
CA LYS A 254 -0.44 -24.79 2.04
C LYS A 254 -0.84 -24.31 3.44
N LYS A 255 0.06 -23.63 4.16
CA LYS A 255 -0.20 -23.13 5.52
C LYS A 255 -0.96 -21.80 5.54
N TYR A 256 -0.64 -20.88 4.63
CA TYR A 256 -1.12 -19.49 4.69
C TYR A 256 -2.15 -19.10 3.63
N TRP A 257 -2.71 -20.04 2.85
CA TRP A 257 -3.67 -19.73 1.78
C TRP A 257 -4.95 -19.03 2.28
N LYS A 258 -5.48 -19.41 3.45
CA LYS A 258 -6.67 -18.77 4.03
C LYS A 258 -6.41 -17.31 4.45
N PRO A 259 -5.37 -17.01 5.28
CA PRO A 259 -4.99 -15.63 5.54
C PRO A 259 -4.69 -14.84 4.27
N LEU A 260 -3.97 -15.43 3.31
CA LEU A 260 -3.65 -14.79 2.04
C LEU A 260 -4.90 -14.44 1.24
N LEU A 261 -5.85 -15.35 1.12
CA LEU A 261 -7.13 -15.10 0.46
C LEU A 261 -7.90 -13.96 1.15
N GLY A 262 -7.97 -13.99 2.49
CA GLY A 262 -8.68 -12.97 3.27
C GLY A 262 -8.09 -11.58 3.07
N VAL A 263 -6.78 -11.46 3.21
CA VAL A 263 -6.08 -10.19 3.06
C VAL A 263 -6.14 -9.70 1.62
N SER A 264 -5.86 -10.56 0.63
CA SER A 264 -5.87 -10.19 -0.79
C SER A 264 -7.27 -9.80 -1.28
N GLY A 265 -8.32 -10.52 -0.86
CA GLY A 265 -9.68 -10.22 -1.28
C GLY A 265 -10.21 -8.91 -0.72
N VAL A 266 -9.93 -8.62 0.56
CA VAL A 266 -10.28 -7.31 1.14
C VAL A 266 -9.54 -6.19 0.43
N TRP A 267 -8.26 -6.38 0.12
CA TRP A 267 -7.47 -5.38 -0.60
C TRP A 267 -7.97 -5.17 -2.02
N PHE A 268 -8.29 -6.24 -2.72
CA PHE A 268 -8.87 -6.18 -4.07
C PHE A 268 -10.17 -5.36 -4.10
N ILE A 269 -11.13 -5.70 -3.23
CA ILE A 269 -12.42 -5.00 -3.17
C ILE A 269 -12.23 -3.53 -2.77
N MET A 270 -11.38 -3.25 -1.79
CA MET A 270 -11.07 -1.91 -1.34
C MET A 270 -10.50 -1.05 -2.45
N ASP A 271 -9.45 -1.52 -3.12
CA ASP A 271 -8.77 -0.78 -4.18
C ASP A 271 -9.67 -0.62 -5.42
N PHE A 272 -10.50 -1.63 -5.73
CA PHE A 272 -11.49 -1.57 -6.81
C PHE A 272 -12.46 -0.40 -6.64
N VAL A 273 -12.83 -0.03 -5.42
CA VAL A 273 -13.76 1.09 -5.19
C VAL A 273 -13.05 2.41 -4.93
N ILE A 274 -11.88 2.41 -4.27
CA ILE A 274 -11.15 3.65 -3.91
C ILE A 274 -10.52 4.30 -5.15
N TYR A 275 -9.76 3.53 -5.94
CA TYR A 275 -8.92 4.09 -7.00
C TYR A 275 -9.70 4.75 -8.12
N PRO A 276 -10.77 4.12 -8.70
CA PRO A 276 -11.58 4.79 -9.70
C PRO A 276 -12.22 6.06 -9.16
N ASN A 277 -12.78 6.03 -7.96
CA ASN A 277 -13.40 7.21 -7.35
C ASN A 277 -12.38 8.34 -7.16
N ASN A 278 -11.13 8.06 -6.79
CA ASN A 278 -10.08 9.07 -6.67
C ASN A 278 -9.64 9.60 -8.04
N ILE A 279 -9.34 8.72 -9.00
CA ILE A 279 -8.84 9.07 -10.33
C ILE A 279 -9.87 9.93 -11.11
N PHE A 280 -11.14 9.57 -11.03
CA PHE A 280 -12.22 10.25 -11.75
C PHE A 280 -12.88 11.37 -10.94
N SER A 281 -12.43 11.67 -9.72
CA SER A 281 -13.05 12.71 -8.88
C SER A 281 -13.08 14.08 -9.56
N SER A 282 -12.06 14.46 -10.34
CA SER A 282 -12.07 15.69 -11.14
C SER A 282 -13.18 15.67 -12.22
N SER A 283 -13.38 14.52 -12.86
CA SER A 283 -14.45 14.36 -13.86
C SER A 283 -15.83 14.37 -13.21
N VAL A 284 -15.99 13.77 -12.03
CA VAL A 284 -17.24 13.82 -11.24
C VAL A 284 -17.55 15.25 -10.83
N LEU A 285 -16.54 15.99 -10.32
CA LEU A 285 -16.71 17.40 -9.95
C LEU A 285 -17.07 18.28 -11.13
N SER A 286 -16.53 18.01 -12.33
CA SER A 286 -16.90 18.77 -13.53
C SER A 286 -18.37 18.58 -13.96
N VAL A 287 -18.99 17.46 -13.62
CA VAL A 287 -20.44 17.25 -13.80
C VAL A 287 -21.25 18.06 -12.79
N VAL A 288 -20.80 18.12 -11.54
CA VAL A 288 -21.50 18.82 -10.45
C VAL A 288 -21.30 20.33 -10.52
N ILE A 289 -20.13 20.78 -11.02
CA ILE A 289 -19.77 22.20 -11.13
C ILE A 289 -19.27 22.50 -12.55
N PRO A 290 -20.15 22.55 -13.57
CA PRO A 290 -19.77 22.53 -15.00
C PRO A 290 -18.95 23.76 -15.45
N LYS A 291 -19.04 24.89 -14.75
CA LYS A 291 -18.35 26.15 -15.10
C LYS A 291 -17.16 26.46 -14.19
N ALA A 292 -16.70 25.51 -13.39
CA ALA A 292 -15.57 25.76 -12.51
C ALA A 292 -14.26 25.96 -13.29
N SER A 293 -13.44 26.93 -12.86
CA SER A 293 -12.06 27.07 -13.34
C SER A 293 -11.22 25.88 -12.88
N VAL A 294 -10.03 25.68 -13.48
CA VAL A 294 -9.07 24.66 -13.04
C VAL A 294 -8.72 24.85 -11.57
N LYS A 295 -8.49 26.10 -11.17
CA LYS A 295 -8.21 26.47 -9.78
C LYS A 295 -9.33 26.03 -8.84
N LYS A 296 -10.59 26.39 -9.18
CA LYS A 296 -11.75 26.04 -8.32
C LYS A 296 -11.95 24.54 -8.19
N THR A 297 -11.76 23.79 -9.26
CA THR A 297 -11.82 22.32 -9.22
C THR A 297 -10.72 21.75 -8.35
N ALA A 298 -9.49 22.26 -8.43
CA ALA A 298 -8.36 21.83 -7.59
C ALA A 298 -8.58 22.15 -6.10
N GLU A 299 -9.21 23.29 -5.77
CA GLU A 299 -9.61 23.61 -4.40
C GLU A 299 -10.61 22.57 -3.82
N TRP A 300 -11.58 22.13 -4.63
CA TRP A 300 -12.49 21.07 -4.23
C TRP A 300 -11.81 19.71 -4.09
N LEU A 301 -10.83 19.40 -4.96
CA LEU A 301 -10.01 18.18 -4.83
C LEU A 301 -9.15 18.20 -3.58
N LEU A 302 -8.62 19.36 -3.19
CA LEU A 302 -7.89 19.54 -1.93
C LEU A 302 -8.78 19.22 -0.72
N LEU A 303 -10.00 19.77 -0.70
CA LEU A 303 -10.96 19.48 0.35
C LEU A 303 -11.31 17.98 0.39
N LEU A 304 -11.62 17.40 -0.77
CA LEU A 304 -11.98 15.99 -0.91
C LEU A 304 -10.85 15.06 -0.43
N GLY A 305 -9.60 15.34 -0.81
CA GLY A 305 -8.41 14.59 -0.35
C GLY A 305 -8.18 14.72 1.16
N SER A 306 -8.51 15.86 1.76
CA SER A 306 -8.36 16.09 3.19
C SER A 306 -9.24 15.14 4.03
N PHE A 307 -10.43 14.76 3.54
CA PHE A 307 -11.27 13.77 4.20
C PHE A 307 -10.58 12.41 4.36
N ALA A 308 -9.77 11.98 3.38
CA ALA A 308 -8.99 10.74 3.49
C ALA A 308 -7.99 10.82 4.65
N THR A 309 -7.28 11.95 4.78
CA THR A 309 -6.30 12.17 5.85
C THR A 309 -6.96 12.20 7.24
N PHE A 310 -8.08 12.92 7.38
CA PHE A 310 -8.85 12.93 8.63
C PHE A 310 -9.40 11.53 8.95
N GLY A 311 -9.84 10.77 7.95
CA GLY A 311 -10.25 9.38 8.10
C GLY A 311 -9.11 8.51 8.65
N ALA A 312 -7.90 8.63 8.08
CA ALA A 312 -6.74 7.89 8.57
C ALA A 312 -6.40 8.22 10.02
N CYS A 313 -6.45 9.51 10.42
CA CYS A 313 -6.29 9.93 11.81
C CYS A 313 -7.36 9.32 12.73
N PHE A 314 -8.62 9.39 12.32
CA PHE A 314 -9.74 8.85 13.09
C PHE A 314 -9.62 7.32 13.25
N GLY A 315 -9.22 6.60 12.21
CA GLY A 315 -9.01 5.16 12.25
C GLY A 315 -7.95 4.72 13.27
N MET A 316 -6.90 5.53 13.48
CA MET A 316 -5.92 5.28 14.56
C MET A 316 -6.56 5.39 15.95
N LEU A 317 -7.50 6.32 16.14
CA LEU A 317 -8.16 6.54 17.43
C LEU A 317 -9.15 5.43 17.75
N ILE A 318 -10.00 5.02 16.81
CA ILE A 318 -11.05 4.02 17.04
C ILE A 318 -10.51 2.61 17.33
N ASN A 319 -9.28 2.32 16.97
CA ASN A 319 -8.64 1.04 17.29
C ASN A 319 -8.46 0.79 18.82
N ARG A 320 -8.71 1.79 19.64
CA ARG A 320 -8.74 1.62 21.11
C ARG A 320 -9.95 0.86 21.60
N TRP A 321 -11.08 0.93 20.85
CA TRP A 321 -12.38 0.37 21.23
C TRP A 321 -12.80 -0.82 20.38
N PHE A 322 -12.31 -0.90 19.14
CA PHE A 322 -12.69 -1.92 18.16
C PHE A 322 -11.49 -2.74 17.70
N THR A 323 -11.75 -4.00 17.38
CA THR A 323 -10.74 -4.88 16.78
C THR A 323 -10.48 -4.48 15.32
N ARG A 324 -9.29 -4.84 14.79
CA ARG A 324 -8.92 -4.56 13.39
C ARG A 324 -9.97 -5.08 12.41
N LYS A 325 -10.48 -6.30 12.65
CA LYS A 325 -11.54 -6.90 11.85
C LYS A 325 -12.83 -6.08 11.89
N GLN A 326 -13.26 -5.64 13.07
CA GLN A 326 -14.47 -4.81 13.21
C GLN A 326 -14.33 -3.47 12.49
N ILE A 327 -13.17 -2.83 12.57
CA ILE A 327 -12.89 -1.56 11.90
C ILE A 327 -12.99 -1.72 10.37
N ILE A 328 -12.44 -2.81 9.81
CA ILE A 328 -12.56 -3.12 8.37
C ILE A 328 -14.04 -3.27 7.98
N ILE A 329 -14.80 -4.06 8.74
CA ILE A 329 -16.22 -4.31 8.48
C ILE A 329 -17.04 -3.01 8.54
N MET A 330 -16.83 -2.22 9.60
CA MET A 330 -17.53 -0.94 9.78
C MET A 330 -17.22 0.04 8.65
N GLY A 331 -15.95 0.13 8.22
CA GLY A 331 -15.54 1.00 7.13
C GLY A 331 -16.19 0.61 5.80
N PHE A 332 -16.18 -0.68 5.44
CA PHE A 332 -16.87 -1.15 4.24
C PHE A 332 -18.38 -0.95 4.29
N PHE A 333 -19.01 -1.25 5.42
CA PHE A 333 -20.45 -1.06 5.59
C PHE A 333 -20.83 0.42 5.43
N SER A 334 -20.13 1.31 6.14
CA SER A 334 -20.40 2.76 6.09
C SER A 334 -20.17 3.32 4.69
N TYR A 335 -19.08 2.92 4.03
CA TYR A 335 -18.81 3.32 2.64
C TYR A 335 -19.93 2.85 1.71
N GLY A 336 -20.35 1.59 1.83
CA GLY A 336 -21.41 1.01 1.02
C GLY A 336 -22.72 1.78 1.13
N VAL A 337 -23.15 2.06 2.35
CA VAL A 337 -24.38 2.82 2.64
C VAL A 337 -24.29 4.25 2.10
N ILE A 338 -23.20 4.98 2.40
CA ILE A 338 -23.02 6.36 1.93
C ILE A 338 -22.98 6.41 0.38
N SER A 339 -22.27 5.47 -0.25
CA SER A 339 -22.17 5.41 -1.69
C SER A 339 -23.53 5.18 -2.38
N ILE A 340 -24.35 4.28 -1.84
CA ILE A 340 -25.73 4.04 -2.34
C ILE A 340 -26.60 5.30 -2.16
N ILE A 341 -26.49 5.98 -1.02
CA ILE A 341 -27.20 7.25 -0.77
C ILE A 341 -26.79 8.31 -1.80
N VAL A 342 -25.48 8.47 -2.04
CA VAL A 342 -24.96 9.42 -3.04
C VAL A 342 -25.47 9.08 -4.43
N GLY A 343 -25.46 7.80 -4.83
CA GLY A 343 -25.99 7.35 -6.12
C GLY A 343 -27.49 7.62 -6.27
N ALA A 344 -28.29 7.29 -5.26
CA ALA A 344 -29.75 7.48 -5.26
C ALA A 344 -30.16 8.96 -5.25
N ALA A 345 -29.44 9.79 -4.50
CA ALA A 345 -29.71 11.21 -4.36
C ALA A 345 -28.87 12.09 -5.33
N PHE A 346 -28.15 11.50 -6.29
CA PHE A 346 -27.15 12.18 -7.12
C PHE A 346 -27.66 13.47 -7.75
N GLU A 347 -28.84 13.43 -8.39
CA GLU A 347 -29.43 14.58 -9.08
C GLU A 347 -29.84 15.71 -8.12
N LYS A 348 -30.23 15.36 -6.89
CA LYS A 348 -30.56 16.35 -5.84
C LYS A 348 -29.29 16.94 -5.24
N LEU A 349 -28.31 16.09 -4.92
CA LEU A 349 -27.03 16.50 -4.33
C LEU A 349 -26.21 17.34 -5.32
N ALA A 350 -26.22 17.03 -6.62
CA ALA A 350 -25.52 17.80 -7.64
C ALA A 350 -26.01 19.26 -7.77
N LYS A 351 -27.23 19.56 -7.34
CA LYS A 351 -27.74 20.94 -7.28
C LYS A 351 -27.14 21.77 -6.16
N ILE A 352 -26.51 21.10 -5.15
CA ILE A 352 -25.88 21.74 -4.00
C ILE A 352 -24.43 21.22 -3.91
N PRO A 353 -23.47 21.80 -4.70
CA PRO A 353 -22.12 21.27 -4.82
C PRO A 353 -21.40 21.03 -3.49
N ALA A 354 -21.55 21.93 -2.53
CA ALA A 354 -20.93 21.77 -1.20
C ALA A 354 -21.43 20.51 -0.47
N LEU A 355 -22.74 20.25 -0.54
CA LEU A 355 -23.33 19.08 0.09
C LEU A 355 -22.88 17.79 -0.62
N PHE A 356 -22.82 17.80 -1.96
CA PHE A 356 -22.28 16.69 -2.72
C PHE A 356 -20.84 16.35 -2.31
N VAL A 357 -19.97 17.36 -2.23
CA VAL A 357 -18.55 17.19 -1.86
C VAL A 357 -18.41 16.66 -0.43
N ILE A 358 -19.26 17.09 0.50
CA ILE A 358 -19.27 16.54 1.88
C ILE A 358 -19.60 15.05 1.87
N PHE A 359 -20.67 14.62 1.20
CA PHE A 359 -21.03 13.20 1.14
C PHE A 359 -19.99 12.38 0.41
N TYR A 360 -19.43 12.89 -0.69
CA TYR A 360 -18.36 12.25 -1.43
C TYR A 360 -17.08 12.17 -0.58
N GLY A 361 -16.75 13.21 0.17
CA GLY A 361 -15.64 13.23 1.13
C GLY A 361 -15.84 12.24 2.27
N LEU A 362 -17.06 12.09 2.79
CA LEU A 362 -17.39 11.11 3.83
C LEU A 362 -17.13 9.67 3.35
N MET A 363 -17.35 9.35 2.06
CA MET A 363 -16.95 8.05 1.51
C MET A 363 -15.44 7.85 1.67
N SER A 364 -14.62 8.83 1.29
CA SER A 364 -13.17 8.79 1.49
C SER A 364 -12.79 8.70 2.97
N PHE A 365 -13.45 9.46 3.84
CA PHE A 365 -13.21 9.42 5.28
C PHE A 365 -13.42 8.02 5.86
N VAL A 366 -14.56 7.38 5.62
CA VAL A 366 -14.89 6.08 6.24
C VAL A 366 -14.02 4.94 5.70
N ILE A 367 -13.64 4.96 4.42
CA ILE A 367 -12.79 3.92 3.85
C ILE A 367 -11.35 4.02 4.36
N TYR A 368 -10.82 5.24 4.52
CA TYR A 368 -9.50 5.48 5.11
C TYR A 368 -9.49 5.30 6.62
N ALA A 369 -10.57 5.58 7.33
CA ALA A 369 -10.71 5.25 8.75
C ALA A 369 -10.77 3.73 9.01
N GLY A 370 -11.32 2.99 8.07
CA GLY A 370 -11.60 1.57 8.16
C GLY A 370 -10.56 0.69 7.45
N PRO A 371 -10.96 0.05 6.34
CA PRO A 371 -10.13 -0.96 5.67
C PRO A 371 -8.79 -0.43 5.21
N ALA A 372 -8.66 0.78 4.69
CA ALA A 372 -7.38 1.30 4.22
C ALA A 372 -6.32 1.38 5.34
N ASN A 373 -6.71 1.81 6.55
CA ASN A 373 -5.79 1.83 7.70
C ASN A 373 -5.42 0.44 8.19
N MET A 374 -6.39 -0.46 8.27
CA MET A 374 -6.18 -1.77 8.90
C MET A 374 -5.57 -2.79 7.94
N GLN A 375 -5.72 -2.59 6.63
CA GLN A 375 -5.28 -3.56 5.62
C GLN A 375 -3.77 -3.82 5.66
N SER A 376 -2.96 -2.75 5.69
CA SER A 376 -1.49 -2.87 5.79
C SER A 376 -1.06 -3.53 7.10
N VAL A 377 -1.75 -3.23 8.22
CA VAL A 377 -1.50 -3.82 9.53
C VAL A 377 -1.80 -5.31 9.50
N VAL A 378 -3.03 -5.67 9.12
CA VAL A 378 -3.49 -7.07 9.09
C VAL A 378 -2.64 -7.90 8.13
N SER A 379 -2.26 -7.33 6.97
CA SER A 379 -1.37 -8.00 6.02
C SER A 379 0.01 -8.26 6.63
N SER A 380 0.63 -7.24 7.25
CA SER A 380 1.95 -7.37 7.85
C SER A 380 1.99 -8.33 9.03
N GLU A 381 0.90 -8.41 9.82
CA GLU A 381 0.79 -9.30 10.98
C GLU A 381 0.31 -10.71 10.62
N SER A 382 -0.25 -10.91 9.44
CA SER A 382 -0.74 -12.23 9.00
C SER A 382 0.38 -13.19 8.65
N PHE A 383 1.59 -12.69 8.32
CA PHE A 383 2.66 -13.51 7.78
C PHE A 383 3.95 -13.45 8.62
N PRO A 384 4.72 -14.55 8.72
CA PRO A 384 6.00 -14.57 9.42
C PRO A 384 7.04 -13.71 8.71
N THR A 385 8.06 -13.26 9.47
CA THR A 385 9.06 -12.30 9.02
C THR A 385 9.81 -12.73 7.77
N CYS A 386 10.17 -14.03 7.68
CA CYS A 386 10.97 -14.58 6.58
C CYS A 386 10.30 -14.52 5.20
N ILE A 387 8.98 -14.44 5.14
CA ILE A 387 8.17 -14.43 3.90
C ILE A 387 7.17 -13.27 3.86
N ARG A 388 7.26 -12.35 4.81
CA ARG A 388 6.35 -11.20 4.94
C ARG A 388 6.36 -10.33 3.68
N GLY A 389 7.54 -10.00 3.17
CA GLY A 389 7.68 -9.21 1.95
C GLY A 389 7.00 -9.88 0.76
N THR A 390 7.22 -11.19 0.59
CA THR A 390 6.62 -11.98 -0.50
C THR A 390 5.09 -11.99 -0.43
N LEU A 391 4.53 -12.36 0.72
CA LEU A 391 3.06 -12.52 0.84
C LEU A 391 2.34 -11.16 0.94
N TYR A 392 2.99 -10.15 1.54
CA TYR A 392 2.49 -8.79 1.53
C TYR A 392 2.46 -8.23 0.10
N GLY A 393 3.57 -8.36 -0.63
CA GLY A 393 3.67 -7.90 -2.02
C GLY A 393 2.64 -8.58 -2.93
N LEU A 394 2.44 -9.90 -2.76
CA LEU A 394 1.41 -10.64 -3.50
C LEU A 394 0.00 -10.14 -3.15
N SER A 395 -0.31 -9.95 -1.87
CA SER A 395 -1.61 -9.44 -1.41
C SER A 395 -1.89 -8.04 -1.94
N ALA A 396 -0.89 -7.15 -1.87
CA ALA A 396 -1.00 -5.79 -2.35
C ALA A 396 -1.10 -5.74 -3.88
N GLY A 397 -0.37 -6.61 -4.59
CA GLY A 397 -0.47 -6.76 -6.05
C GLY A 397 -1.87 -7.17 -6.51
N ILE A 398 -2.51 -8.10 -5.79
CA ILE A 398 -3.92 -8.47 -6.02
C ILE A 398 -4.83 -7.27 -5.73
N GLY A 399 -4.55 -6.48 -4.70
CA GLY A 399 -5.26 -5.23 -4.44
C GLY A 399 -5.16 -4.25 -5.61
N LYS A 400 -3.95 -3.99 -6.12
CA LYS A 400 -3.74 -3.11 -7.28
C LYS A 400 -4.37 -3.66 -8.57
N ALA A 401 -4.51 -4.98 -8.72
CA ALA A 401 -5.30 -5.54 -9.80
C ALA A 401 -6.77 -5.12 -9.68
N GLY A 402 -7.32 -5.09 -8.46
CA GLY A 402 -8.64 -4.51 -8.20
C GLY A 402 -8.74 -3.04 -8.63
N ALA A 403 -7.73 -2.22 -8.28
CA ALA A 403 -7.67 -0.82 -8.72
C ALA A 403 -7.67 -0.66 -10.23
N ALA A 404 -6.83 -1.44 -10.94
CA ALA A 404 -6.71 -1.37 -12.40
C ALA A 404 -8.01 -1.82 -13.10
N ILE A 405 -8.56 -2.96 -12.68
CA ILE A 405 -9.82 -3.49 -13.21
C ILE A 405 -10.98 -2.52 -12.92
N GLY A 406 -11.04 -1.99 -11.69
CA GLY A 406 -12.03 -1.00 -11.31
C GLY A 406 -11.98 0.24 -12.19
N THR A 407 -10.78 0.77 -12.46
CA THR A 407 -10.59 1.95 -13.33
C THR A 407 -11.07 1.69 -14.75
N GLU A 408 -10.79 0.52 -15.32
CA GLU A 408 -11.29 0.13 -16.64
C GLU A 408 -12.81 -0.02 -16.68
N ILE A 409 -13.42 -0.59 -15.64
CA ILE A 409 -14.88 -0.81 -15.57
C ILE A 409 -15.62 0.51 -15.34
N PHE A 410 -15.10 1.41 -14.53
CA PHE A 410 -15.77 2.69 -14.22
C PHE A 410 -15.84 3.61 -15.44
N THR A 411 -14.83 3.60 -16.30
CA THR A 411 -14.78 4.45 -17.49
C THR A 411 -16.02 4.28 -18.40
N PRO A 412 -16.37 3.09 -18.90
CA PRO A 412 -17.55 2.91 -19.73
C PRO A 412 -18.86 3.14 -18.97
N ILE A 413 -18.94 2.80 -17.69
CA ILE A 413 -20.14 3.07 -16.89
C ILE A 413 -20.37 4.58 -16.77
N GLN A 414 -19.33 5.35 -16.48
CA GLN A 414 -19.44 6.80 -16.37
C GLN A 414 -19.81 7.46 -17.68
N THR A 415 -19.28 6.98 -18.81
CA THR A 415 -19.48 7.58 -20.14
C THR A 415 -20.80 7.18 -20.79
N HIS A 416 -21.27 5.95 -20.62
CA HIS A 416 -22.47 5.43 -21.30
C HIS A 416 -23.71 5.36 -20.40
N ALA A 417 -23.55 4.96 -19.13
CA ALA A 417 -24.67 4.82 -18.21
C ALA A 417 -24.88 6.09 -17.34
N GLY A 418 -23.80 6.79 -17.03
CA GLY A 418 -23.80 8.01 -16.21
C GLY A 418 -23.15 7.84 -14.84
N THR A 419 -22.67 8.96 -14.30
CA THR A 419 -21.87 9.01 -13.06
C THR A 419 -22.57 8.40 -11.84
N LYS A 420 -23.89 8.49 -11.73
CA LYS A 420 -24.64 7.93 -10.58
C LYS A 420 -24.45 6.41 -10.42
N TYR A 421 -24.29 5.69 -11.53
CA TYR A 421 -24.15 4.23 -11.50
C TYR A 421 -22.81 3.76 -10.97
N THR A 422 -21.77 4.59 -11.06
CA THR A 422 -20.47 4.28 -10.42
C THR A 422 -20.57 4.25 -8.91
N PHE A 423 -21.43 5.08 -8.31
CA PHE A 423 -21.70 5.05 -6.88
C PHE A 423 -22.48 3.80 -6.45
N PHE A 424 -23.46 3.35 -7.23
CA PHE A 424 -24.16 2.10 -6.95
C PHE A 424 -23.22 0.88 -7.03
N LEU A 425 -22.36 0.84 -8.05
CA LEU A 425 -21.35 -0.21 -8.19
C LEU A 425 -20.40 -0.22 -6.98
N SER A 426 -19.86 0.94 -6.62
CA SER A 426 -18.96 1.08 -5.47
C SER A 426 -19.65 0.65 -4.16
N GLY A 427 -20.90 1.06 -3.99
CA GLY A 427 -21.69 0.73 -2.81
C GLY A 427 -21.98 -0.76 -2.68
N GLY A 428 -22.43 -1.39 -3.77
CA GLY A 428 -22.70 -2.83 -3.80
C GLY A 428 -21.46 -3.67 -3.52
N LEU A 429 -20.34 -3.35 -4.20
CA LEU A 429 -19.07 -4.04 -3.96
C LEU A 429 -18.53 -3.83 -2.55
N SER A 430 -18.71 -2.64 -1.97
CA SER A 430 -18.30 -2.40 -0.60
C SER A 430 -19.12 -3.22 0.41
N LEU A 431 -20.42 -3.41 0.19
CA LEU A 431 -21.23 -4.31 1.02
C LEU A 431 -20.81 -5.77 0.85
N ILE A 432 -20.43 -6.20 -0.36
CA ILE A 432 -19.81 -7.52 -0.57
C ILE A 432 -18.49 -7.60 0.20
N GLY A 433 -17.67 -6.54 0.20
CA GLY A 433 -16.43 -6.44 0.98
C GLY A 433 -16.67 -6.55 2.48
N CYS A 434 -17.76 -5.98 2.99
CA CYS A 434 -18.19 -6.12 4.38
C CYS A 434 -18.46 -7.59 4.74
N LEU A 435 -19.24 -8.30 3.92
CA LEU A 435 -19.53 -9.72 4.12
C LEU A 435 -18.27 -10.59 3.99
N PHE A 436 -17.44 -10.31 2.99
CA PHE A 436 -16.17 -11.01 2.78
C PHE A 436 -15.25 -10.85 3.99
N ALA A 437 -15.08 -9.62 4.50
CA ALA A 437 -14.29 -9.36 5.70
C ALA A 437 -14.87 -10.06 6.94
N TYR A 438 -16.19 -10.11 7.07
CA TYR A 438 -16.84 -10.79 8.19
C TYR A 438 -16.53 -12.28 8.22
N PHE A 439 -16.59 -12.98 7.09
CA PHE A 439 -16.42 -14.42 7.04
C PHE A 439 -14.96 -14.88 6.94
N ILE A 440 -14.10 -14.13 6.23
CA ILE A 440 -12.79 -14.65 5.80
C ILE A 440 -11.62 -13.98 6.53
N ILE A 441 -11.71 -12.70 6.91
CA ILE A 441 -10.59 -12.02 7.58
C ILE A 441 -10.33 -12.59 8.96
N VAL A 442 -9.06 -12.87 9.24
CA VAL A 442 -8.59 -13.33 10.56
C VAL A 442 -8.31 -12.12 11.44
N ASN A 443 -8.74 -12.18 12.71
CA ASN A 443 -8.42 -11.14 13.68
C ASN A 443 -6.96 -11.29 14.16
N THR A 444 -6.16 -10.24 13.94
CA THR A 444 -4.72 -10.25 14.25
C THR A 444 -4.37 -9.50 15.55
N ASP A 445 -5.33 -8.98 16.31
CA ASP A 445 -5.10 -8.13 17.48
C ASP A 445 -4.20 -8.72 18.55
N LYS A 446 -4.20 -10.05 18.68
CA LYS A 446 -3.44 -10.79 19.70
C LYS A 446 -2.17 -11.46 19.15
N TYR A 447 -1.81 -11.23 17.88
CA TYR A 447 -0.67 -11.89 17.29
C TYR A 447 0.66 -11.29 17.77
N ASP A 448 1.52 -12.18 18.31
CA ASP A 448 2.93 -11.92 18.51
C ASP A 448 3.70 -12.43 17.28
N LEU A 449 4.52 -11.56 16.69
CA LEU A 449 5.25 -11.90 15.47
C LEU A 449 6.39 -12.89 15.74
N ALA A 450 7.04 -12.79 16.93
CA ALA A 450 8.09 -13.72 17.33
C ALA A 450 7.53 -15.14 17.52
N GLU A 451 6.38 -15.27 18.21
CA GLU A 451 5.67 -16.54 18.36
C GLU A 451 5.23 -17.13 17.02
N LYS A 452 4.81 -16.25 16.08
CA LYS A 452 4.42 -16.69 14.74
C LYS A 452 5.62 -17.19 13.94
N ASP A 453 6.77 -16.53 14.03
CA ASP A 453 8.00 -16.96 13.38
C ASP A 453 8.45 -18.33 13.94
N GLU A 454 8.39 -18.53 15.26
CA GLU A 454 8.71 -19.80 15.89
C GLU A 454 7.78 -20.94 15.45
N LYS A 455 6.46 -20.72 15.48
CA LYS A 455 5.46 -21.70 14.98
C LYS A 455 5.63 -22.02 13.50
N PHE A 456 6.10 -21.09 12.72
CA PHE A 456 6.39 -21.34 11.32
C PHE A 456 7.65 -22.19 11.15
N ASN A 457 8.70 -21.90 11.91
CA ASN A 457 9.93 -22.67 11.88
C ASN A 457 9.69 -24.13 12.31
N GLN A 458 8.93 -24.35 13.39
CA GLN A 458 8.52 -25.68 13.84
C GLN A 458 7.74 -26.43 12.73
N TYR A 459 6.78 -25.77 12.08
CA TYR A 459 6.05 -26.35 10.97
C TYR A 459 6.97 -26.77 9.81
N LEU A 460 7.98 -25.99 9.46
CA LEU A 460 8.91 -26.35 8.38
C LEU A 460 9.73 -27.60 8.75
N VAL A 461 10.15 -27.71 10.00
CA VAL A 461 10.86 -28.91 10.50
C VAL A 461 9.94 -30.14 10.45
N GLU A 462 8.69 -30.03 10.93
CA GLU A 462 7.70 -31.11 10.90
C GLU A 462 7.41 -31.62 9.48
N GLN A 463 7.43 -30.70 8.48
CA GLN A 463 7.24 -31.06 7.06
C GLN A 463 8.52 -31.56 6.38
N GLY A 464 9.61 -31.79 7.14
CA GLY A 464 10.88 -32.32 6.62
C GLY A 464 11.66 -31.36 5.73
N TRP A 465 11.41 -30.05 5.84
CA TRP A 465 12.17 -29.06 5.08
C TRP A 465 13.63 -28.96 5.58
N LYS A 466 14.59 -29.07 4.65
CA LYS A 466 16.04 -29.10 4.92
C LYS A 466 16.75 -27.78 4.55
N GLY A 467 16.10 -26.66 4.70
CA GLY A 467 16.70 -25.33 4.45
C GLY A 467 17.28 -24.69 5.70
N PHE A 468 17.79 -23.47 5.55
CA PHE A 468 18.41 -22.70 6.64
C PHE A 468 17.61 -21.44 6.93
N ILE A 469 17.53 -21.09 8.20
CA ILE A 469 16.88 -19.89 8.73
C ILE A 469 17.95 -19.04 9.41
N GLY A 470 18.03 -17.75 9.06
CA GLY A 470 18.97 -16.79 9.61
C GLY A 470 20.37 -16.78 8.97
N GLU A 471 21.09 -15.70 9.22
CA GLU A 471 22.44 -15.49 8.66
C GLU A 471 23.53 -16.28 9.41
N SER A 472 23.38 -16.49 10.74
CA SER A 472 24.33 -17.20 11.58
C SER A 472 24.51 -18.66 11.20
N ASN A 473 23.39 -19.34 10.84
CA ASN A 473 23.44 -20.75 10.46
C ASN A 473 24.07 -20.99 9.06
N GLU A 474 24.11 -19.97 8.22
CA GLU A 474 24.74 -20.05 6.89
C GLU A 474 26.28 -19.93 7.01
N LYS A 475 26.77 -19.08 7.89
CA LYS A 475 28.20 -18.90 8.18
C LYS A 475 28.82 -20.12 8.84
N GLN A 476 28.17 -20.69 9.86
CA GLN A 476 28.66 -21.88 10.56
C GLN A 476 28.80 -23.12 9.66
N LYS A 477 27.96 -23.30 8.64
CA LYS A 477 28.04 -24.45 7.71
C LYS A 477 29.00 -24.22 6.54
N LEU A 478 29.37 -22.95 6.25
CA LEU A 478 30.36 -22.62 5.25
C LEU A 478 31.80 -22.61 5.82
N GLY A 479 31.97 -22.87 7.12
CA GLY A 479 33.29 -22.86 7.79
C GLY A 479 33.95 -21.48 7.82
N VAL A 480 33.15 -20.41 7.69
CA VAL A 480 33.66 -19.04 7.80
C VAL A 480 33.50 -18.62 9.25
N GLU A 481 34.58 -18.74 10.02
CA GLU A 481 34.72 -18.11 11.32
C GLU A 481 34.85 -16.58 11.13
N ASP A 482 34.17 -15.79 11.98
CA ASP A 482 34.24 -14.32 11.98
C ASP A 482 35.62 -13.79 12.36
#